data_6465ac0de8d215d35d402615872356aa
#
_entry.id   6465ac0de8d215d35d402615872356aa
#
_cell.length_a   1.000
_cell.length_b   1.000
_cell.length_c   1.000
_cell.angle_alpha   90.00
_cell.angle_beta   90.00
_cell.angle_gamma   90.00
#
_symmetry.space_group_name_H-M   'P 1'
#
loop_
_entity.id
_entity.type
_entity.pdbx_description
1 polymer ?
#
loop_
_entity_poly.entity_id
_entity_poly.type
_entity_poly.pdbx_seq_one_letter_code
_entity_poly.pdbx_strand_id
1 'polypeptide(L)'
;MDISEITKAIKKINTYKLEINDYLDIIMIWYRDVLLYKATKDMDKVVFKDQISYIQERAKKSSYEGIELILESLEKAKTRLKANVNFDLVMELLLLTIKEN
;
A
#
# COMPACT_ATOMS: atom_id res chain seq x y z
N MET A 1 -7.59 -7.55 6.95
CA MET A 1 -6.85 -6.83 8.02
C MET A 1 -7.85 -6.21 8.97
N ASP A 2 -7.77 -6.52 10.24
CA ASP A 2 -8.66 -5.95 11.27
C ASP A 2 -7.98 -4.78 12.00
N ILE A 3 -8.72 -4.13 12.91
CA ILE A 3 -8.20 -2.97 13.65
C ILE A 3 -6.97 -3.32 14.48
N SER A 4 -6.94 -4.53 15.05
CA SER A 4 -5.79 -5.00 15.84
C SER A 4 -4.54 -5.11 14.98
N GLU A 5 -4.67 -5.64 13.77
CA GLU A 5 -3.56 -5.75 12.82
C GLU A 5 -3.09 -4.37 12.36
N ILE A 6 -4.02 -3.44 12.12
CA ILE A 6 -3.69 -2.06 11.75
C ILE A 6 -2.88 -1.40 12.87
N THR A 7 -3.31 -1.55 14.13
CA THR A 7 -2.61 -0.99 15.28
C THR A 7 -1.19 -1.55 15.41
N LYS A 8 -1.03 -2.86 15.23
CA LYS A 8 0.29 -3.49 15.26
C LYS A 8 1.19 -2.98 14.14
N ALA A 9 0.64 -2.81 12.94
CA ALA A 9 1.38 -2.29 11.79
C ALA A 9 1.87 -0.87 12.06
N ILE A 10 1.03 0.00 12.64
CA ILE A 10 1.40 1.38 12.99
C ILE A 10 2.55 1.38 13.99
N LYS A 11 2.47 0.57 15.05
CA LYS A 11 3.54 0.48 16.06
C LYS A 11 4.86 0.01 15.47
N LYS A 12 4.82 -0.99 14.60
CA LYS A 12 6.01 -1.51 13.94
C LYS A 12 6.64 -0.46 13.01
N ILE A 13 5.81 0.25 12.25
CA ILE A 13 6.29 1.29 11.33
C ILE A 13 6.91 2.46 12.10
N ASN A 14 6.33 2.85 13.24
CA ASN A 14 6.87 3.92 14.09
C ASN A 14 8.32 3.66 14.51
N THR A 15 8.71 2.41 14.69
CA THR A 15 10.08 2.03 15.03
C THR A 15 11.08 2.47 13.96
N TYR A 16 10.62 2.54 12.69
CA TYR A 16 11.44 2.85 11.52
C TYR A 16 11.01 4.15 10.83
N LYS A 17 10.53 5.11 11.60
CA LYS A 17 9.93 6.35 11.08
C LYS A 17 10.82 7.08 10.06
N LEU A 18 12.14 7.06 10.22
CA LEU A 18 13.09 7.74 9.33
C LEU A 18 13.17 7.09 7.95
N GLU A 19 12.75 5.83 7.83
CA GLU A 19 12.79 5.06 6.59
C GLU A 19 11.41 4.89 5.94
N ILE A 20 10.39 5.52 6.52
CA ILE A 20 9.01 5.26 6.12
C ILE A 20 8.74 5.57 4.65
N ASN A 21 9.37 6.58 4.07
CA ASN A 21 9.18 6.93 2.67
C ASN A 21 9.63 5.81 1.74
N ASP A 22 10.71 5.11 2.10
CA ASP A 22 11.20 3.96 1.33
C ASP A 22 10.19 2.80 1.39
N TYR A 23 9.63 2.53 2.57
CA TYR A 23 8.59 1.50 2.71
C TYR A 23 7.35 1.84 1.89
N LEU A 24 6.92 3.09 1.91
CA LEU A 24 5.76 3.52 1.14
C LEU A 24 6.02 3.41 -0.37
N ASP A 25 7.24 3.73 -0.82
CA ASP A 25 7.63 3.57 -2.22
C ASP A 25 7.57 2.10 -2.65
N ILE A 26 8.05 1.18 -1.82
CA ILE A 26 7.99 -0.25 -2.10
C ILE A 26 6.54 -0.73 -2.19
N ILE A 27 5.69 -0.31 -1.27
CA ILE A 27 4.27 -0.65 -1.28
C ILE A 27 3.59 -0.11 -2.53
N MET A 28 3.95 1.10 -2.96
CA MET A 28 3.42 1.68 -4.20
C MET A 28 3.79 0.85 -5.43
N ILE A 29 5.04 0.39 -5.51
CA ILE A 29 5.47 -0.48 -6.61
C ILE A 29 4.68 -1.78 -6.60
N TRP A 30 4.45 -2.35 -5.42
CA TRP A 30 3.67 -3.57 -5.28
C TRP A 30 2.23 -3.39 -5.78
N TYR A 31 1.56 -2.31 -5.41
CA TYR A 31 0.20 -2.02 -5.89
C TYR A 31 0.17 -1.66 -7.37
N ARG A 32 1.23 -1.05 -7.92
CA ARG A 32 1.36 -0.87 -9.37
C ARG A 32 1.44 -2.21 -10.08
N ASP A 33 2.16 -3.17 -9.50
CA ASP A 33 2.20 -4.54 -10.02
C ASP A 33 0.81 -5.17 -10.01
N VAL A 34 0.03 -4.98 -8.93
CA VAL A 34 -1.35 -5.46 -8.86
C VAL A 34 -2.19 -4.87 -9.99
N LEU A 35 -2.10 -3.56 -10.20
CA LEU A 35 -2.84 -2.88 -11.26
C LEU A 35 -2.42 -3.39 -12.65
N LEU A 36 -1.13 -3.50 -12.88
CA LEU A 36 -0.57 -3.96 -14.15
C LEU A 36 -0.99 -5.41 -14.43
N TYR A 37 -0.87 -6.28 -13.45
CA TYR A 37 -1.33 -7.67 -13.59
C TYR A 37 -2.83 -7.74 -13.84
N LYS A 38 -3.64 -6.96 -13.13
CA LYS A 38 -5.08 -6.92 -13.32
C LYS A 38 -5.45 -6.53 -14.75
N ALA A 39 -4.72 -5.56 -15.32
CA ALA A 39 -4.97 -5.07 -16.66
C ALA A 39 -4.48 -6.01 -17.76
N THR A 40 -3.30 -6.63 -17.59
CA THR A 40 -2.61 -7.38 -18.64
C THR A 40 -2.64 -8.89 -18.47
N LYS A 41 -2.80 -9.39 -17.25
CA LYS A 41 -2.65 -10.81 -16.89
C LYS A 41 -1.26 -11.36 -17.21
N ASP A 42 -0.27 -10.50 -17.38
CA ASP A 42 1.10 -10.87 -17.77
C ASP A 42 2.03 -10.81 -16.55
N MET A 43 2.41 -11.98 -16.07
CA MET A 43 3.30 -12.12 -14.91
C MET A 43 4.70 -11.59 -15.18
N ASP A 44 5.13 -11.55 -16.44
CA ASP A 44 6.47 -11.10 -16.80
C ASP A 44 6.65 -9.59 -16.64
N LYS A 45 5.55 -8.85 -16.60
CA LYS A 45 5.57 -7.38 -16.48
C LYS A 45 5.69 -6.88 -15.04
N VAL A 46 5.45 -7.74 -14.05
CA VAL A 46 5.52 -7.31 -12.65
C VAL A 46 6.96 -7.29 -12.13
N VAL A 47 7.25 -6.38 -11.21
CA VAL A 47 8.56 -6.26 -10.56
C VAL A 47 8.74 -7.35 -9.50
N PHE A 48 7.72 -7.56 -8.66
CA PHE A 48 7.77 -8.53 -7.56
C PHE A 48 7.30 -9.92 -8.00
N LYS A 49 8.09 -10.59 -8.83
CA LYS A 49 7.75 -11.91 -9.39
C LYS A 49 7.57 -13.00 -8.33
N ASP A 50 8.32 -12.93 -7.25
CA ASP A 50 8.22 -13.85 -6.12
C ASP A 50 6.93 -13.65 -5.30
N GLN A 51 6.23 -12.54 -5.51
CA GLN A 51 4.96 -12.21 -4.85
C GLN A 51 3.75 -12.45 -5.74
N ILE A 52 3.93 -13.12 -6.87
CA ILE A 52 2.88 -13.22 -7.89
C ILE A 52 1.56 -13.80 -7.38
N SER A 53 1.60 -14.80 -6.50
CA SER A 53 0.37 -15.39 -5.97
C SER A 53 -0.44 -14.38 -5.13
N TYR A 54 0.23 -13.56 -4.34
CA TYR A 54 -0.41 -12.49 -3.56
C TYR A 54 -0.92 -11.37 -4.47
N ILE A 55 -0.17 -11.02 -5.51
CA ILE A 55 -0.57 -10.02 -6.50
C ILE A 55 -1.82 -10.49 -7.24
N GLN A 56 -1.88 -11.75 -7.67
CA GLN A 56 -3.04 -12.34 -8.32
C GLN A 56 -4.27 -12.30 -7.43
N GLU A 57 -4.11 -12.68 -6.16
CA GLU A 57 -5.20 -12.67 -5.20
C GLU A 57 -5.74 -11.27 -4.99
N ARG A 58 -4.85 -10.28 -4.80
CA ARG A 58 -5.26 -8.89 -4.61
C ARG A 58 -5.93 -8.32 -5.85
N ALA A 59 -5.43 -8.65 -7.04
CA ALA A 59 -6.01 -8.23 -8.31
C ALA A 59 -7.45 -8.73 -8.47
N LYS A 60 -7.76 -9.92 -7.95
CA LYS A 60 -9.14 -10.46 -7.97
C LYS A 60 -10.05 -9.74 -6.97
N LYS A 61 -9.53 -9.42 -5.79
CA LYS A 61 -10.32 -8.84 -4.70
C LYS A 61 -10.60 -7.36 -4.86
N SER A 62 -9.68 -6.62 -5.46
CA SER A 62 -9.76 -5.16 -5.54
C SER A 62 -10.23 -4.73 -6.92
N SER A 63 -11.11 -3.72 -6.96
CA SER A 63 -11.49 -3.07 -8.22
C SER A 63 -10.36 -2.15 -8.71
N TYR A 64 -10.44 -1.73 -9.97
CA TYR A 64 -9.50 -0.73 -10.49
C TYR A 64 -9.56 0.56 -9.69
N GLU A 65 -10.77 1.03 -9.38
CA GLU A 65 -10.97 2.23 -8.57
C GLU A 65 -10.38 2.06 -7.17
N GLY A 66 -10.55 0.89 -6.56
CA GLY A 66 -9.98 0.58 -5.26
C GLY A 66 -8.46 0.64 -5.25
N ILE A 67 -7.82 0.06 -6.26
CA ILE A 67 -6.38 0.09 -6.40
C ILE A 67 -5.88 1.53 -6.63
N GLU A 68 -6.57 2.29 -7.46
CA GLU A 68 -6.23 3.70 -7.70
C GLU A 68 -6.35 4.52 -6.43
N LEU A 69 -7.39 4.30 -5.61
CA LEU A 69 -7.54 4.96 -4.31
C LEU A 69 -6.39 4.63 -3.36
N ILE A 70 -5.94 3.38 -3.35
CA ILE A 70 -4.80 2.97 -2.53
C ILE A 70 -3.53 3.69 -2.99
N LEU A 71 -3.25 3.72 -4.29
CA LEU A 71 -2.09 4.41 -4.84
C LEU A 71 -2.12 5.92 -4.52
N GLU A 72 -3.27 6.54 -4.69
CA GLU A 72 -3.47 7.95 -4.34
C GLU A 72 -3.25 8.20 -2.85
N SER A 73 -3.76 7.32 -2.00
CA SER A 73 -3.58 7.42 -0.54
C SER A 73 -2.12 7.29 -0.13
N LEU A 74 -1.35 6.44 -0.81
CA LEU A 74 0.09 6.31 -0.57
C LEU A 74 0.82 7.61 -0.92
N GLU A 75 0.49 8.24 -2.05
CA GLU A 75 1.05 9.54 -2.42
C GLU A 75 0.70 10.62 -1.39
N LYS A 76 -0.55 10.68 -0.96
CA LYS A 76 -1.01 11.63 0.06
C LYS A 76 -0.29 11.42 1.39
N ALA A 77 -0.10 10.16 1.79
CA ALA A 77 0.61 9.84 3.02
C ALA A 77 2.05 10.36 2.97
N LYS A 78 2.76 10.15 1.87
CA LYS A 78 4.12 10.66 1.69
C LYS A 78 4.17 12.19 1.81
N THR A 79 3.25 12.88 1.14
CA THR A 79 3.15 14.34 1.18
C THR A 79 2.89 14.85 2.59
N ARG A 80 1.93 14.22 3.29
CA ARG A 80 1.57 14.61 4.67
C ARG A 80 2.71 14.39 5.65
N LEU A 81 3.46 13.29 5.51
CA LEU A 81 4.61 13.01 6.36
C LEU A 81 5.72 14.03 6.15
N LYS A 82 5.95 14.47 4.92
CA LYS A 82 6.90 15.55 4.60
C LYS A 82 6.48 16.88 5.20
N ALA A 83 5.17 17.12 5.33
CA ALA A 83 4.61 18.32 5.93
C ALA A 83 4.47 18.24 7.46
N ASN A 84 5.06 17.21 8.09
CA ASN A 84 5.03 17.00 9.54
C ASN A 84 3.62 16.82 10.12
N VAL A 85 2.69 16.29 9.34
CA VAL A 85 1.39 15.86 9.85
C VAL A 85 1.59 14.67 10.79
N ASN A 86 0.74 14.52 11.80
CA ASN A 86 0.86 13.46 12.79
C ASN A 86 1.03 12.08 12.13
N PHE A 87 2.15 11.41 12.43
CA PHE A 87 2.52 10.15 11.81
C PHE A 87 1.46 9.06 12.01
N ASP A 88 1.01 8.88 13.25
CA ASP A 88 0.04 7.83 13.57
C ASP A 88 -1.27 8.03 12.82
N LEU A 89 -1.75 9.26 12.75
CA LEU A 89 -2.97 9.59 12.03
C LEU A 89 -2.82 9.31 10.53
N VAL A 90 -1.71 9.74 9.93
CA VAL A 90 -1.44 9.51 8.50
C VAL A 90 -1.44 8.03 8.18
N MET A 91 -0.72 7.23 8.99
CA MET A 91 -0.62 5.79 8.76
C MET A 91 -1.93 5.07 9.01
N GLU A 92 -2.69 5.49 10.02
CA GLU A 92 -4.00 4.92 10.30
C GLU A 92 -4.96 5.12 9.15
N LEU A 93 -5.04 6.34 8.61
CA LEU A 93 -5.88 6.64 7.45
C LEU A 93 -5.47 5.84 6.22
N LEU A 94 -4.17 5.72 5.97
CA LEU A 94 -3.64 4.92 4.87
C LEU A 94 -4.04 3.45 4.99
N LEU A 95 -3.81 2.86 6.16
CA LEU A 95 -4.09 1.44 6.37
C LEU A 95 -5.58 1.13 6.30
N LEU A 96 -6.44 2.05 6.76
CA LEU A 96 -7.88 1.90 6.61
C LEU A 96 -8.30 1.93 5.14
N THR A 97 -7.71 2.83 4.34
CA THR A 97 -7.98 2.87 2.89
C THR A 97 -7.59 1.56 2.23
N ILE A 98 -6.43 0.99 2.58
CA ILE A 98 -5.98 -0.31 2.07
C ILE A 98 -6.97 -1.41 2.45
N LYS A 99 -7.42 -1.41 3.70
CA LYS A 99 -8.36 -2.41 4.19
C LYS A 99 -9.69 -2.36 3.44
N GLU A 100 -10.20 -1.16 3.16
CA GLU A 100 -11.52 -0.97 2.54
C GLU A 100 -11.51 -1.24 1.03
N ASN A 101 -10.39 -1.26 0.40
CA ASN A 101 -10.23 -1.39 -1.05
C ASN A 101 -9.37 -2.58 -1.46
#